data_c80884a2e97cb20ecb958f3c0fc49b44
#
_entry.id   c80884a2e97cb20ecb958f3c0fc49b44
#
_cell.length_a   1.000
_cell.length_b   1.000
_cell.length_c   1.000
_cell.angle_alpha   90.00
_cell.angle_beta   90.00
_cell.angle_gamma   90.00
#
_symmetry.space_group_name_H-M   'P 1'
#
loop_
_entity.id
_entity.type
_entity.pdbx_description
1 polymer ?
#
loop_
_entity_poly.entity_id
_entity_poly.type
_entity_poly.pdbx_seq_one_letter_code
_entity_poly.pdbx_strand_id
1 'polypeptide(L)'
;MITFIIVLLVLVGGYFLYGSYVERVFGPDKIRKTPALTMADGVDFIPLPTWKIFMIQFLNIAGLGPIFGAIMGAKFGTASYLWIVLGTIFAGAVHDYLSGMLSIRHDGESLPEIIGRYLGLPTKQLMRGFTVVLMILVGAVFVAGPAGLLAKLTPEYMDVTFWIIVVFVYYMLATLLPVDKIIGKIYPLFAIALLFMAVGILVMLLWNHPALPEITDGLHNTHPAGLPIFPIMFVSIACGAISGFHATQSPLMARCMKNEKYGRPIFYGAMVTEGIVALIWAAAATCFFHQNGMEESNASIIVDSITKEWLGTIGGLLAVLGVIAAPITSGDTALRSARLIVADFMHLEQKSIAKRLLICIPIFAVTIGILLYSQRDAAGFDMIWRYFAWCNQALSVFTLWAVTVFLVRAKKNYYITLFPALFMTAVCSTYICIAPEGLALSDYVSYIIGGLCTLVAAIGFVSWYRKQNSIVYEKI
;
A
#
# COMPACT_ATOMS: atom_id res chain seq x y z
N MET A 1 23.84 -2.66 12.99
CA MET A 1 22.93 -1.96 13.94
C MET A 1 22.94 -0.44 13.79
N ILE A 2 24.10 0.18 13.55
CA ILE A 2 24.21 1.64 13.38
C ILE A 2 23.38 2.12 12.19
N THR A 3 23.52 1.47 11.04
CA THR A 3 22.70 1.78 9.85
C THR A 3 21.20 1.73 10.17
N PHE A 4 20.71 0.68 10.82
CA PHE A 4 19.31 0.57 11.19
C PHE A 4 18.81 1.76 12.03
N ILE A 5 19.57 2.15 13.06
CA ILE A 5 19.20 3.29 13.91
C ILE A 5 19.20 4.60 13.11
N ILE A 6 20.23 4.82 12.29
CA ILE A 6 20.33 6.04 11.48
C ILE A 6 19.14 6.13 10.51
N VAL A 7 18.83 5.07 9.76
CA VAL A 7 17.74 5.12 8.78
C VAL A 7 16.35 5.20 9.45
N LEU A 8 16.19 4.65 10.65
CA LEU A 8 14.98 4.83 11.46
C LEU A 8 14.80 6.31 11.88
N LEU A 9 15.88 6.94 12.35
CA LEU A 9 15.87 8.37 12.70
C LEU A 9 15.61 9.26 11.47
N VAL A 10 16.20 8.92 10.32
CA VAL A 10 15.95 9.61 9.04
C VAL A 10 14.48 9.51 8.64
N LEU A 11 13.87 8.33 8.80
CA LEU A 11 12.46 8.12 8.46
C LEU A 11 11.54 8.97 9.36
N VAL A 12 11.78 8.98 10.67
CA VAL A 12 11.05 9.84 11.62
C VAL A 12 11.31 11.33 11.32
N GLY A 13 12.56 11.71 11.09
CA GLY A 13 12.93 13.08 10.70
C GLY A 13 12.26 13.53 9.40
N GLY A 14 12.09 12.61 8.45
CA GLY A 14 11.40 12.83 7.18
C GLY A 14 9.95 13.29 7.36
N TYR A 15 9.23 12.76 8.34
CA TYR A 15 7.88 13.24 8.68
C TYR A 15 7.87 14.70 9.08
N PHE A 16 8.80 15.11 9.94
CA PHE A 16 8.84 16.49 10.46
C PHE A 16 9.39 17.49 9.44
N LEU A 17 10.40 17.13 8.69
CA LEU A 17 11.09 18.03 7.76
C LEU A 17 10.42 18.01 6.38
N TYR A 18 10.49 16.88 5.70
CA TYR A 18 9.99 16.77 4.32
C TYR A 18 8.47 16.72 4.26
N GLY A 19 7.80 16.04 5.20
CA GLY A 19 6.35 16.04 5.30
C GLY A 19 5.77 17.43 5.55
N SER A 20 6.42 18.29 6.37
CA SER A 20 6.02 19.68 6.55
C SER A 20 6.23 20.52 5.28
N TYR A 21 7.28 20.22 4.52
CA TYR A 21 7.51 20.86 3.22
C TYR A 21 6.42 20.48 2.21
N VAL A 22 6.10 19.19 2.07
CA VAL A 22 5.05 18.71 1.17
C VAL A 22 3.68 19.30 1.54
N GLU A 23 3.34 19.35 2.83
CA GLU A 23 2.12 20.01 3.33
C GLU A 23 2.08 21.48 2.93
N ARG A 24 3.18 22.21 3.07
CA ARG A 24 3.30 23.62 2.66
C ARG A 24 3.14 23.79 1.14
N VAL A 25 3.73 22.90 0.36
CA VAL A 25 3.56 22.89 -1.11
C VAL A 25 2.09 22.70 -1.47
N PHE A 26 1.39 21.75 -0.86
CA PHE A 26 -0.03 21.54 -1.12
C PHE A 26 -0.88 22.72 -0.64
N GLY A 27 -0.62 23.28 0.55
CA GLY A 27 -1.33 24.38 1.16
C GLY A 27 -2.77 23.98 1.55
N PRO A 28 -2.95 23.22 2.65
CA PRO A 28 -4.27 22.84 3.12
C PRO A 28 -5.09 24.07 3.55
N ASP A 29 -6.37 24.11 3.18
CA ASP A 29 -7.30 25.15 3.57
C ASP A 29 -8.01 24.76 4.88
N LYS A 30 -7.75 25.54 5.95
CA LYS A 30 -8.30 25.28 7.28
C LYS A 30 -9.77 25.70 7.42
N ILE A 31 -10.29 26.52 6.50
CA ILE A 31 -11.65 27.08 6.54
C ILE A 31 -12.59 26.23 5.69
N ARG A 32 -12.07 25.59 4.65
CA ARG A 32 -12.86 24.79 3.71
C ARG A 32 -13.57 23.65 4.43
N LYS A 33 -14.89 23.56 4.22
CA LYS A 33 -15.68 22.42 4.67
C LYS A 33 -15.33 21.18 3.83
N THR A 34 -15.11 20.06 4.51
CA THR A 34 -14.77 18.78 3.87
C THR A 34 -16.03 18.00 3.48
N PRO A 35 -15.93 17.02 2.59
CA PRO A 35 -17.07 16.17 2.18
C PRO A 35 -17.75 15.47 3.36
N ALA A 36 -16.99 15.12 4.41
CA ALA A 36 -17.55 14.55 5.65
C ALA A 36 -18.63 15.41 6.27
N LEU A 37 -18.58 16.74 6.08
CA LEU A 37 -19.53 17.72 6.64
C LEU A 37 -20.59 18.16 5.64
N THR A 38 -20.26 18.22 4.34
CA THR A 38 -21.17 18.75 3.30
C THR A 38 -22.02 17.67 2.67
N MET A 39 -21.55 16.41 2.68
CA MET A 39 -22.18 15.28 2.00
C MET A 39 -22.53 14.14 2.95
N ALA A 40 -22.64 14.40 4.26
CA ALA A 40 -22.90 13.37 5.26
C ALA A 40 -24.15 12.54 4.92
N ASP A 41 -23.98 11.22 4.75
CA ASP A 41 -25.03 10.28 4.37
C ASP A 41 -25.29 9.18 5.42
N GLY A 42 -24.45 9.11 6.46
CA GLY A 42 -24.51 8.10 7.52
C GLY A 42 -24.09 6.68 7.08
N VAL A 43 -23.45 6.54 5.91
CA VAL A 43 -22.98 5.26 5.37
C VAL A 43 -21.48 5.31 5.04
N ASP A 44 -21.08 6.15 4.09
CA ASP A 44 -19.71 6.30 3.64
C ASP A 44 -19.14 7.70 3.99
N PHE A 45 -19.97 8.72 4.14
CA PHE A 45 -19.61 10.08 4.56
C PHE A 45 -20.01 10.32 6.02
N ILE A 46 -19.08 10.01 6.93
CA ILE A 46 -19.31 10.07 8.38
C ILE A 46 -18.15 10.80 9.06
N PRO A 47 -18.39 11.97 9.70
CA PRO A 47 -17.33 12.70 10.37
C PRO A 47 -16.81 11.97 11.61
N LEU A 48 -15.56 11.49 11.56
CA LEU A 48 -14.91 10.79 12.66
C LEU A 48 -13.89 11.65 13.42
N PRO A 49 -13.50 11.30 14.65
CA PRO A 49 -12.37 11.89 15.36
C PRO A 49 -11.04 11.61 14.64
N THR A 50 -10.14 12.58 14.60
CA THR A 50 -8.87 12.51 13.87
C THR A 50 -8.01 11.31 14.23
N TRP A 51 -7.89 10.98 15.52
CA TRP A 51 -7.11 9.81 15.95
C TRP A 51 -7.66 8.49 15.43
N LYS A 52 -9.00 8.37 15.35
CA LYS A 52 -9.64 7.18 14.75
C LYS A 52 -9.35 7.09 13.26
N ILE A 53 -9.44 8.21 12.55
CA ILE A 53 -9.13 8.24 11.11
C ILE A 53 -7.68 7.84 10.87
N PHE A 54 -6.73 8.33 11.69
CA PHE A 54 -5.33 7.92 11.61
C PHE A 54 -5.17 6.41 11.81
N MET A 55 -5.76 5.84 12.86
CA MET A 55 -5.68 4.40 13.15
C MET A 55 -6.31 3.56 12.05
N ILE A 56 -7.45 4.01 11.49
CA ILE A 56 -8.12 3.32 10.39
C ILE A 56 -7.28 3.43 9.11
N GLN A 57 -6.76 4.61 8.77
CA GLN A 57 -5.91 4.80 7.61
C GLN A 57 -4.65 3.94 7.70
N PHE A 58 -3.96 3.99 8.85
CA PHE A 58 -2.78 3.18 9.10
C PHE A 58 -3.06 1.69 8.92
N LEU A 59 -4.13 1.17 9.54
CA LEU A 59 -4.47 -0.24 9.43
C LEU A 59 -4.92 -0.64 8.01
N ASN A 60 -5.61 0.26 7.30
CA ASN A 60 -6.05 0.00 5.92
C ASN A 60 -4.87 -0.15 4.96
N ILE A 61 -3.79 0.63 5.17
CA ILE A 61 -2.60 0.57 4.32
C ILE A 61 -1.62 -0.51 4.79
N ALA A 62 -1.43 -0.67 6.10
CA ALA A 62 -0.50 -1.60 6.72
C ALA A 62 -1.04 -3.06 6.74
N GLY A 63 -1.43 -3.58 5.57
CA GLY A 63 -1.84 -4.98 5.41
C GLY A 63 -0.65 -5.96 5.54
N LEU A 64 -0.58 -6.94 4.65
CA LEU A 64 0.57 -7.86 4.58
C LEU A 64 1.84 -7.19 4.00
N GLY A 65 1.67 -6.13 3.21
CA GLY A 65 2.75 -5.51 2.44
C GLY A 65 3.97 -5.08 3.27
N PRO A 66 3.84 -4.27 4.33
CA PRO A 66 4.96 -3.81 5.13
C PRO A 66 5.64 -4.92 5.94
N ILE A 67 4.99 -6.07 6.09
CA ILE A 67 5.52 -7.24 6.81
C ILE A 67 6.13 -8.21 5.81
N PHE A 68 5.32 -8.83 4.96
CA PHE A 68 5.76 -9.85 4.00
C PHE A 68 6.68 -9.27 2.93
N GLY A 69 6.34 -8.08 2.38
CA GLY A 69 7.19 -7.40 1.41
C GLY A 69 8.55 -7.01 2.00
N ALA A 70 8.58 -6.54 3.25
CA ALA A 70 9.84 -6.21 3.93
C ALA A 70 10.70 -7.46 4.20
N ILE A 71 10.08 -8.58 4.61
CA ILE A 71 10.77 -9.87 4.79
C ILE A 71 11.39 -10.33 3.47
N MET A 72 10.63 -10.31 2.38
CA MET A 72 11.14 -10.69 1.06
C MET A 72 12.22 -9.73 0.57
N GLY A 73 12.05 -8.43 0.83
CA GLY A 73 13.03 -7.40 0.51
C GLY A 73 14.34 -7.53 1.29
N ALA A 74 14.30 -8.03 2.51
CA ALA A 74 15.49 -8.21 3.35
C ALA A 74 16.53 -9.16 2.72
N LYS A 75 16.10 -10.07 1.84
CA LYS A 75 16.99 -10.95 1.07
C LYS A 75 17.96 -10.19 0.15
N PHE A 76 17.67 -8.94 -0.20
CA PHE A 76 18.54 -8.09 -1.03
C PHE A 76 19.56 -7.28 -0.22
N GLY A 77 19.64 -7.51 1.10
CA GLY A 77 20.60 -6.86 1.98
C GLY A 77 20.28 -5.39 2.28
N THR A 78 21.31 -4.60 2.52
CA THR A 78 21.22 -3.19 2.99
C THR A 78 20.46 -2.27 2.04
N ALA A 79 20.42 -2.59 0.74
CA ALA A 79 19.66 -1.84 -0.27
C ALA A 79 18.16 -1.76 0.07
N SER A 80 17.61 -2.80 0.73
CA SER A 80 16.21 -2.82 1.16
C SER A 80 15.89 -1.74 2.20
N TYR A 81 16.79 -1.51 3.16
CA TYR A 81 16.60 -0.46 4.17
C TYR A 81 16.58 0.93 3.55
N LEU A 82 17.49 1.18 2.60
CA LEU A 82 17.52 2.45 1.88
C LEU A 82 16.25 2.68 1.09
N TRP A 83 15.76 1.64 0.38
CA TRP A 83 14.53 1.79 -0.39
C TRP A 83 13.31 2.01 0.53
N ILE A 84 13.18 1.24 1.62
CA ILE A 84 12.09 1.47 2.58
C ILE A 84 12.10 2.92 3.06
N VAL A 85 13.25 3.46 3.46
CA VAL A 85 13.32 4.81 4.04
C VAL A 85 13.14 5.90 3.00
N LEU A 86 13.94 5.88 1.92
CA LEU A 86 13.88 6.91 0.89
C LEU A 86 12.57 6.83 0.08
N GLY A 87 12.13 5.61 -0.23
CA GLY A 87 10.86 5.37 -0.90
C GLY A 87 9.68 5.88 -0.08
N THR A 88 9.65 5.58 1.22
CA THR A 88 8.60 6.09 2.11
C THR A 88 8.58 7.62 2.16
N ILE A 89 9.71 8.27 2.41
CA ILE A 89 9.77 9.73 2.60
C ILE A 89 9.44 10.47 1.30
N PHE A 90 10.12 10.11 0.20
CA PHE A 90 10.10 10.90 -1.03
C PHE A 90 9.07 10.45 -2.06
N ALA A 91 8.57 9.22 -1.95
CA ALA A 91 7.58 8.68 -2.88
C ALA A 91 6.27 8.31 -2.17
N GLY A 92 6.26 7.31 -1.27
CA GLY A 92 5.04 6.76 -0.68
C GLY A 92 4.24 7.77 0.13
N ALA A 93 4.87 8.46 1.08
CA ALA A 93 4.16 9.42 1.92
C ALA A 93 3.70 10.67 1.15
N VAL A 94 4.44 11.07 0.11
CA VAL A 94 4.01 12.12 -0.83
C VAL A 94 2.80 11.67 -1.63
N HIS A 95 2.85 10.44 -2.17
CA HIS A 95 1.78 9.81 -2.92
C HIS A 95 0.49 9.74 -2.08
N ASP A 96 0.58 9.21 -0.86
CA ASP A 96 -0.57 9.01 0.02
C ASP A 96 -1.17 10.35 0.49
N TYR A 97 -0.30 11.29 0.87
CA TYR A 97 -0.76 12.63 1.28
C TYR A 97 -1.50 13.34 0.16
N LEU A 98 -0.90 13.40 -1.02
CA LEU A 98 -1.47 14.17 -2.12
C LEU A 98 -2.72 13.48 -2.71
N SER A 99 -2.75 12.15 -2.81
CA SER A 99 -3.96 11.44 -3.26
C SER A 99 -5.12 11.62 -2.29
N GLY A 100 -4.88 11.52 -0.99
CA GLY A 100 -5.89 11.74 0.04
C GLY A 100 -6.41 13.18 0.05
N MET A 101 -5.51 14.16 -0.04
CA MET A 101 -5.89 15.58 -0.08
C MET A 101 -6.63 15.96 -1.37
N LEU A 102 -6.27 15.35 -2.51
CA LEU A 102 -7.02 15.53 -3.75
C LEU A 102 -8.43 14.95 -3.64
N SER A 103 -8.59 13.77 -3.04
CA SER A 103 -9.91 13.19 -2.81
C SER A 103 -10.77 14.12 -1.93
N ILE A 104 -10.22 14.73 -0.87
CA ILE A 104 -10.95 15.72 -0.07
C ILE A 104 -11.42 16.90 -0.93
N ARG A 105 -10.56 17.40 -1.82
CA ARG A 105 -10.88 18.57 -2.68
C ARG A 105 -11.83 18.26 -3.82
N HIS A 106 -11.99 16.99 -4.16
CA HIS A 106 -12.92 16.47 -5.15
C HIS A 106 -14.02 15.63 -4.50
N ASP A 107 -14.62 16.14 -3.43
CA ASP A 107 -15.83 15.62 -2.80
C ASP A 107 -15.76 14.12 -2.42
N GLY A 108 -14.57 13.62 -2.09
CA GLY A 108 -14.35 12.22 -1.74
C GLY A 108 -14.37 11.28 -2.95
N GLU A 109 -14.11 11.78 -4.17
CA GLU A 109 -14.04 10.95 -5.39
C GLU A 109 -13.02 9.84 -5.26
N SER A 110 -13.33 8.72 -5.93
CA SER A 110 -12.44 7.55 -6.03
C SER A 110 -11.18 7.87 -6.86
N LEU A 111 -10.13 7.08 -6.66
CA LEU A 111 -8.86 7.29 -7.36
C LEU A 111 -8.98 7.32 -8.89
N PRO A 112 -9.72 6.41 -9.57
CA PRO A 112 -9.86 6.49 -11.03
C PRO A 112 -10.54 7.79 -11.51
N GLU A 113 -11.46 8.36 -10.73
CA GLU A 113 -12.10 9.64 -11.04
C GLU A 113 -11.07 10.77 -11.00
N ILE A 114 -10.24 10.81 -9.95
CA ILE A 114 -9.15 11.77 -9.80
C ILE A 114 -8.14 11.64 -10.95
N ILE A 115 -7.70 10.42 -11.27
CA ILE A 115 -6.80 10.16 -12.39
C ILE A 115 -7.41 10.70 -13.69
N GLY A 116 -8.69 10.46 -13.92
CA GLY A 116 -9.40 10.92 -15.12
C GLY A 116 -9.43 12.43 -15.28
N ARG A 117 -9.54 13.19 -14.18
CA ARG A 117 -9.53 14.66 -14.19
C ARG A 117 -8.20 15.24 -14.69
N TYR A 118 -7.11 14.56 -14.40
CA TYR A 118 -5.77 15.06 -14.71
C TYR A 118 -5.11 14.40 -15.92
N LEU A 119 -5.36 13.10 -16.15
CA LEU A 119 -4.77 12.34 -17.26
C LEU A 119 -5.76 12.02 -18.41
N GLY A 120 -7.03 12.43 -18.27
CA GLY A 120 -8.03 12.30 -19.30
C GLY A 120 -8.87 11.03 -19.26
N LEU A 121 -9.92 11.01 -20.10
CA LEU A 121 -10.95 9.97 -20.08
C LEU A 121 -10.43 8.57 -20.44
N PRO A 122 -9.56 8.36 -21.44
CA PRO A 122 -9.02 7.03 -21.74
C PRO A 122 -8.30 6.41 -20.53
N THR A 123 -7.47 7.20 -19.86
CA THR A 123 -6.74 6.76 -18.64
C THR A 123 -7.71 6.45 -17.50
N LYS A 124 -8.78 7.24 -17.34
CA LYS A 124 -9.85 6.99 -16.36
C LYS A 124 -10.49 5.61 -16.55
N GLN A 125 -10.89 5.27 -17.78
CA GLN A 125 -11.55 3.99 -18.06
C GLN A 125 -10.61 2.81 -17.85
N LEU A 126 -9.35 2.94 -18.30
CA LEU A 126 -8.33 1.94 -18.04
C LEU A 126 -8.12 1.72 -16.54
N MET A 127 -8.00 2.81 -15.77
CA MET A 127 -7.75 2.74 -14.33
C MET A 127 -8.95 2.24 -13.53
N ARG A 128 -10.17 2.46 -13.97
CA ARG A 128 -11.35 1.85 -13.35
C ARG A 128 -11.28 0.33 -13.38
N GLY A 129 -11.08 -0.27 -14.56
CA GLY A 129 -10.92 -1.72 -14.69
C GLY A 129 -9.72 -2.25 -13.94
N PHE A 130 -8.56 -1.59 -14.11
CA PHE A 130 -7.32 -1.98 -13.47
C PHE A 130 -7.42 -1.95 -11.93
N THR A 131 -8.01 -0.90 -11.37
CA THR A 131 -8.17 -0.78 -9.91
C THR A 131 -9.14 -1.82 -9.36
N VAL A 132 -10.23 -2.13 -10.06
CA VAL A 132 -11.16 -3.19 -9.64
C VAL A 132 -10.45 -4.55 -9.61
N VAL A 133 -9.66 -4.87 -10.65
CA VAL A 133 -8.85 -6.10 -10.69
C VAL A 133 -7.87 -6.14 -9.52
N LEU A 134 -7.15 -5.04 -9.27
CA LEU A 134 -6.24 -4.95 -8.13
C LEU A 134 -6.97 -5.17 -6.80
N MET A 135 -8.15 -4.56 -6.59
CA MET A 135 -8.90 -4.73 -5.35
C MET A 135 -9.38 -6.17 -5.13
N ILE A 136 -9.72 -6.87 -6.20
CA ILE A 136 -10.08 -8.29 -6.17
C ILE A 136 -8.85 -9.15 -5.79
N LEU A 137 -7.68 -8.87 -6.38
CA LEU A 137 -6.42 -9.54 -6.02
C LEU A 137 -6.05 -9.29 -4.55
N VAL A 138 -6.17 -8.05 -4.08
CA VAL A 138 -5.98 -7.69 -2.66
C VAL A 138 -6.94 -8.49 -1.78
N GLY A 139 -8.21 -8.53 -2.13
CA GLY A 139 -9.21 -9.33 -1.41
C GLY A 139 -8.83 -10.80 -1.29
N ALA A 140 -8.36 -11.40 -2.39
CA ALA A 140 -7.93 -12.80 -2.40
C ALA A 140 -6.66 -13.03 -1.56
N VAL A 141 -5.61 -12.23 -1.74
CA VAL A 141 -4.34 -12.35 -1.00
C VAL A 141 -4.57 -12.14 0.50
N PHE A 142 -5.41 -11.17 0.88
CA PHE A 142 -5.68 -10.79 2.26
C PHE A 142 -6.74 -11.68 2.94
N VAL A 143 -7.32 -12.63 2.22
CA VAL A 143 -8.01 -13.80 2.79
C VAL A 143 -7.02 -14.95 3.00
N ALA A 144 -6.26 -15.29 1.94
CA ALA A 144 -5.39 -16.47 1.95
C ALA A 144 -4.25 -16.37 2.98
N GLY A 145 -3.61 -15.20 3.10
CA GLY A 145 -2.51 -14.98 4.06
C GLY A 145 -2.92 -15.21 5.52
N PRO A 146 -3.93 -14.50 6.05
CA PRO A 146 -4.46 -14.75 7.39
C PRO A 146 -4.97 -16.17 7.63
N ALA A 147 -5.64 -16.77 6.64
CA ALA A 147 -6.14 -18.13 6.75
C ALA A 147 -5.00 -19.14 6.98
N GLY A 148 -3.88 -18.97 6.27
CA GLY A 148 -2.69 -19.79 6.46
C GLY A 148 -2.05 -19.64 7.85
N LEU A 149 -2.05 -18.42 8.41
CA LEU A 149 -1.58 -18.17 9.79
C LEU A 149 -2.54 -18.74 10.85
N LEU A 150 -3.84 -18.53 10.68
CA LEU A 150 -4.86 -19.02 11.59
C LEU A 150 -4.90 -20.54 11.65
N ALA A 151 -4.75 -21.23 10.52
CA ALA A 151 -4.70 -22.67 10.47
C ALA A 151 -3.54 -23.28 11.29
N LYS A 152 -2.40 -22.56 11.40
CA LYS A 152 -1.26 -22.98 12.22
C LYS A 152 -1.47 -22.77 13.72
N LEU A 153 -2.39 -21.88 14.10
CA LEU A 153 -2.69 -21.55 15.50
C LEU A 153 -3.87 -22.34 16.07
N THR A 154 -4.58 -23.08 15.22
CA THR A 154 -5.83 -23.77 15.57
C THR A 154 -5.71 -25.28 15.35
N PRO A 155 -6.60 -26.10 15.96
CA PRO A 155 -6.60 -27.54 15.75
C PRO A 155 -6.77 -27.95 14.26
N GLU A 156 -6.27 -29.12 13.88
CA GLU A 156 -6.21 -29.62 12.49
C GLU A 156 -7.56 -29.57 11.72
N TYR A 157 -8.70 -29.73 12.42
CA TYR A 157 -10.02 -29.63 11.80
C TYR A 157 -10.40 -28.20 11.37
N MET A 158 -9.68 -27.18 11.83
CA MET A 158 -9.78 -25.77 11.41
C MET A 158 -8.66 -25.47 10.39
N ASP A 159 -8.69 -26.15 9.27
CA ASP A 159 -7.70 -26.03 8.21
C ASP A 159 -7.75 -24.67 7.49
N VAL A 160 -6.89 -24.49 6.51
CA VAL A 160 -6.83 -23.25 5.69
C VAL A 160 -8.18 -22.98 5.01
N THR A 161 -8.86 -24.01 4.52
CA THR A 161 -10.15 -23.90 3.84
C THR A 161 -11.24 -23.37 4.79
N PHE A 162 -11.28 -23.90 6.02
CA PHE A 162 -12.19 -23.42 7.06
C PHE A 162 -11.98 -21.90 7.29
N TRP A 163 -10.75 -21.47 7.47
CA TRP A 163 -10.45 -20.06 7.73
C TRP A 163 -10.67 -19.15 6.52
N ILE A 164 -10.43 -19.63 5.30
CA ILE A 164 -10.81 -18.90 4.07
C ILE A 164 -12.30 -18.59 4.09
N ILE A 165 -13.14 -19.59 4.40
CA ILE A 165 -14.60 -19.40 4.45
C ILE A 165 -14.98 -18.38 5.53
N VAL A 166 -14.42 -18.50 6.74
CA VAL A 166 -14.73 -17.61 7.87
C VAL A 166 -14.34 -16.16 7.54
N VAL A 167 -13.13 -15.92 7.06
CA VAL A 167 -12.64 -14.57 6.70
C VAL A 167 -13.45 -13.99 5.54
N PHE A 168 -13.78 -14.82 4.56
CA PHE A 168 -14.54 -14.37 3.40
C PHE A 168 -16.00 -14.02 3.76
N VAL A 169 -16.65 -14.80 4.61
CA VAL A 169 -17.99 -14.48 5.15
C VAL A 169 -17.96 -13.15 5.93
N TYR A 170 -16.89 -12.94 6.73
CA TYR A 170 -16.69 -11.64 7.37
C TYR A 170 -16.61 -10.50 6.34
N TYR A 171 -15.86 -10.65 5.24
CA TYR A 171 -15.75 -9.62 4.19
C TYR A 171 -17.10 -9.30 3.54
N MET A 172 -17.90 -10.34 3.27
CA MET A 172 -19.26 -10.14 2.74
C MET A 172 -20.11 -9.28 3.67
N LEU A 173 -20.12 -9.61 4.96
CA LEU A 173 -20.87 -8.88 5.97
C LEU A 173 -20.35 -7.44 6.13
N ALA A 174 -19.05 -7.27 6.26
CA ALA A 174 -18.42 -5.98 6.49
C ALA A 174 -18.62 -5.02 5.31
N THR A 175 -18.53 -5.52 4.06
CA THR A 175 -18.74 -4.70 2.85
C THR A 175 -20.19 -4.17 2.74
N LEU A 176 -21.15 -4.85 3.34
CA LEU A 176 -22.57 -4.46 3.32
C LEU A 176 -22.95 -3.49 4.44
N LEU A 177 -22.16 -3.43 5.52
CA LEU A 177 -22.47 -2.60 6.68
C LEU A 177 -21.90 -1.17 6.56
N PRO A 178 -22.47 -0.17 7.26
CA PRO A 178 -21.90 1.17 7.35
C PRO A 178 -20.52 1.20 7.98
N VAL A 179 -19.65 2.13 7.53
CA VAL A 179 -18.25 2.29 7.96
C VAL A 179 -18.08 2.44 9.48
N ASP A 180 -18.96 3.18 10.15
CA ASP A 180 -18.86 3.48 11.57
C ASP A 180 -19.10 2.28 12.49
N LYS A 181 -19.86 1.28 12.02
CA LYS A 181 -20.27 0.14 12.86
C LYS A 181 -19.17 -0.88 13.08
N ILE A 182 -18.39 -1.20 12.06
CA ILE A 182 -17.28 -2.15 12.15
C ILE A 182 -15.95 -1.41 12.11
N ILE A 183 -15.69 -0.67 11.02
CA ILE A 183 -14.41 0.02 10.78
C ILE A 183 -14.13 1.01 11.91
N GLY A 184 -15.09 1.88 12.25
CA GLY A 184 -14.93 2.91 13.27
C GLY A 184 -14.76 2.40 14.71
N LYS A 185 -15.10 1.13 15.02
CA LYS A 185 -15.02 0.58 16.38
C LYS A 185 -13.90 -0.45 16.54
N ILE A 186 -13.78 -1.37 15.61
CA ILE A 186 -12.87 -2.52 15.72
C ILE A 186 -11.47 -2.19 15.19
N TYR A 187 -11.35 -1.45 14.10
CA TYR A 187 -10.06 -1.17 13.48
C TYR A 187 -9.07 -0.43 14.37
N PRO A 188 -9.46 0.58 15.17
CA PRO A 188 -8.51 1.20 16.10
C PRO A 188 -7.86 0.22 17.07
N LEU A 189 -8.60 -0.81 17.53
CA LEU A 189 -8.06 -1.84 18.42
C LEU A 189 -7.00 -2.71 17.70
N PHE A 190 -7.28 -3.09 16.46
CA PHE A 190 -6.35 -3.87 15.65
C PHE A 190 -5.10 -3.07 15.27
N ALA A 191 -5.25 -1.77 15.00
CA ALA A 191 -4.11 -0.88 14.75
C ALA A 191 -3.19 -0.79 15.99
N ILE A 192 -3.78 -0.72 17.19
CA ILE A 192 -3.01 -0.76 18.46
C ILE A 192 -2.26 -2.09 18.61
N ALA A 193 -2.91 -3.23 18.30
CA ALA A 193 -2.26 -4.55 18.36
C ALA A 193 -1.07 -4.63 17.38
N LEU A 194 -1.23 -4.13 16.16
CA LEU A 194 -0.16 -4.08 15.16
C LEU A 194 1.00 -3.19 15.59
N LEU A 195 0.72 -2.01 16.16
CA LEU A 195 1.74 -1.12 16.70
C LEU A 195 2.45 -1.73 17.93
N PHE A 196 1.70 -2.40 18.80
CA PHE A 196 2.27 -3.12 19.94
C PHE A 196 3.27 -4.19 19.48
N MET A 197 2.91 -4.97 18.48
CA MET A 197 3.80 -5.96 17.86
C MET A 197 5.07 -5.29 17.31
N ALA A 198 4.92 -4.22 16.52
CA ALA A 198 6.06 -3.52 15.94
C ALA A 198 7.00 -2.94 17.01
N VAL A 199 6.45 -2.33 18.05
CA VAL A 199 7.23 -1.81 19.20
C VAL A 199 7.90 -2.95 19.95
N GLY A 200 7.23 -4.07 20.18
CA GLY A 200 7.80 -5.25 20.82
C GLY A 200 9.02 -5.79 20.06
N ILE A 201 8.90 -5.96 18.74
CA ILE A 201 10.02 -6.40 17.90
C ILE A 201 11.16 -5.36 17.88
N LEU A 202 10.84 -4.06 17.81
CA LEU A 202 11.84 -2.99 17.90
C LEU A 202 12.62 -3.04 19.22
N VAL A 203 11.92 -3.20 20.35
CA VAL A 203 12.56 -3.33 21.68
C VAL A 203 13.50 -4.53 21.70
N MET A 204 13.08 -5.68 21.15
CA MET A 204 13.93 -6.87 21.09
C MET A 204 15.12 -6.70 20.16
N LEU A 205 14.99 -6.01 19.02
CA LEU A 205 16.10 -5.63 18.16
C LEU A 205 17.12 -4.77 18.91
N LEU A 206 16.65 -3.78 19.65
CA LEU A 206 17.52 -2.88 20.42
C LEU A 206 18.13 -3.55 21.65
N TRP A 207 17.46 -4.55 22.23
CA TRP A 207 17.95 -5.29 23.40
C TRP A 207 19.00 -6.34 23.01
N ASN A 208 18.72 -7.12 21.99
CA ASN A 208 19.58 -8.23 21.57
C ASN A 208 20.79 -7.78 20.75
N HIS A 209 20.77 -6.55 20.21
CA HIS A 209 21.83 -6.00 19.36
C HIS A 209 22.36 -6.99 18.29
N PRO A 210 21.47 -7.61 17.47
CA PRO A 210 21.93 -8.59 16.50
C PRO A 210 22.87 -7.94 15.47
N ALA A 211 23.73 -8.75 14.86
CA ALA A 211 24.54 -8.31 13.74
C ALA A 211 23.65 -8.03 12.54
N LEU A 212 23.48 -6.76 12.19
CA LEU A 212 22.76 -6.33 10.99
C LEU A 212 23.78 -5.84 9.95
N PRO A 213 23.50 -5.98 8.64
CA PRO A 213 24.37 -5.45 7.61
C PRO A 213 24.45 -3.93 7.73
N GLU A 214 25.64 -3.40 7.56
CA GLU A 214 25.90 -1.98 7.61
C GLU A 214 26.09 -1.41 6.19
N ILE A 215 25.70 -0.15 5.98
CA ILE A 215 25.88 0.52 4.68
C ILE A 215 27.36 0.68 4.34
N THR A 216 28.23 0.70 5.36
CA THR A 216 29.69 0.75 5.22
C THR A 216 30.27 -0.51 4.58
N ASP A 217 29.55 -1.64 4.68
CA ASP A 217 29.98 -2.91 4.09
C ASP A 217 29.61 -2.98 2.59
N GLY A 218 28.93 -1.94 2.08
CA GLY A 218 28.49 -1.81 0.70
C GLY A 218 27.04 -2.27 0.47
N LEU A 219 26.54 -2.00 -0.74
CA LEU A 219 25.20 -2.38 -1.17
C LEU A 219 25.26 -3.69 -1.96
N HIS A 220 25.75 -4.74 -1.32
CA HIS A 220 25.85 -6.05 -1.95
C HIS A 220 24.49 -6.72 -2.04
N ASN A 221 24.21 -7.28 -3.22
CA ASN A 221 23.03 -8.12 -3.40
C ASN A 221 23.26 -9.48 -2.74
N THR A 222 22.47 -9.78 -1.72
CA THR A 222 22.56 -11.05 -0.97
C THR A 222 21.46 -12.04 -1.33
N HIS A 223 20.64 -11.74 -2.36
CA HIS A 223 19.52 -12.59 -2.74
C HIS A 223 19.99 -13.97 -3.19
N PRO A 224 19.50 -15.09 -2.57
CA PRO A 224 20.02 -16.43 -2.79
C PRO A 224 19.86 -16.91 -4.24
N ALA A 225 18.81 -16.51 -4.93
CA ALA A 225 18.61 -16.81 -6.35
C ALA A 225 19.28 -15.79 -7.31
N GLY A 226 20.12 -14.87 -6.80
CA GLY A 226 20.79 -13.86 -7.61
C GLY A 226 19.88 -12.86 -8.33
N LEU A 227 18.63 -12.73 -7.90
CA LEU A 227 17.69 -11.79 -8.53
C LEU A 227 18.21 -10.35 -8.45
N PRO A 228 18.09 -9.55 -9.52
CA PRO A 228 18.63 -8.19 -9.54
C PRO A 228 17.89 -7.26 -8.55
N ILE A 229 18.65 -6.38 -7.88
CA ILE A 229 18.07 -5.36 -7.00
C ILE A 229 17.05 -4.51 -7.78
N PHE A 230 17.45 -3.98 -8.95
CA PHE A 230 16.53 -3.26 -9.83
C PHE A 230 16.05 -4.20 -10.95
N PRO A 231 14.75 -4.34 -11.17
CA PRO A 231 13.63 -3.71 -10.48
C PRO A 231 13.01 -4.58 -9.37
N ILE A 232 13.51 -5.81 -9.14
CA ILE A 232 12.82 -6.87 -8.39
C ILE A 232 12.61 -6.46 -6.93
N MET A 233 13.66 -5.98 -6.23
CA MET A 233 13.57 -5.55 -4.85
C MET A 233 12.50 -4.46 -4.66
N PHE A 234 12.45 -3.49 -5.59
CA PHE A 234 11.51 -2.36 -5.51
C PHE A 234 10.06 -2.79 -5.57
N VAL A 235 9.75 -3.81 -6.37
CA VAL A 235 8.40 -4.40 -6.45
C VAL A 235 8.14 -5.34 -5.27
N SER A 236 9.12 -6.13 -4.83
CA SER A 236 8.97 -7.07 -3.71
C SER A 236 8.63 -6.37 -2.40
N ILE A 237 9.29 -5.25 -2.08
CA ILE A 237 9.01 -4.46 -0.88
C ILE A 237 7.64 -3.79 -0.96
N ALA A 238 7.20 -3.38 -2.13
CA ALA A 238 5.89 -2.80 -2.42
C ALA A 238 5.42 -1.81 -1.33
N CYS A 239 4.36 -2.15 -0.61
CA CYS A 239 3.67 -1.27 0.34
C CYS A 239 4.58 -0.62 1.39
N GLY A 240 5.65 -1.30 1.83
CA GLY A 240 6.58 -0.75 2.83
C GLY A 240 7.37 0.50 2.38
N ALA A 241 7.33 0.85 1.08
CA ALA A 241 7.99 2.03 0.54
C ALA A 241 7.05 2.94 -0.25
N ILE A 242 6.23 2.39 -1.14
CA ILE A 242 5.18 3.08 -1.91
C ILE A 242 4.14 2.08 -2.38
N SER A 243 2.87 2.48 -2.40
CA SER A 243 1.77 1.59 -2.78
C SER A 243 0.60 2.34 -3.45
N GLY A 244 0.25 1.93 -4.66
CA GLY A 244 -0.95 2.44 -5.33
C GLY A 244 -2.25 2.02 -4.66
N PHE A 245 -2.25 0.88 -3.94
CA PHE A 245 -3.39 0.44 -3.13
C PHE A 245 -3.78 1.51 -2.11
N HIS A 246 -2.82 2.20 -1.49
CA HIS A 246 -3.08 3.24 -0.50
C HIS A 246 -3.96 4.37 -1.05
N ALA A 247 -3.73 4.79 -2.28
CA ALA A 247 -4.55 5.82 -2.92
C ALA A 247 -6.00 5.37 -3.19
N THR A 248 -6.28 4.08 -3.18
CA THR A 248 -7.65 3.56 -3.24
C THR A 248 -8.35 3.58 -1.88
N GLN A 249 -7.58 3.55 -0.78
CA GLN A 249 -8.07 3.62 0.60
C GLN A 249 -8.25 5.07 1.07
N SER A 250 -7.40 5.97 0.61
CA SER A 250 -7.42 7.39 0.98
C SER A 250 -8.79 8.06 0.77
N PRO A 251 -9.58 7.80 -0.29
CA PRO A 251 -10.91 8.35 -0.44
C PRO A 251 -11.89 7.95 0.66
N LEU A 252 -11.77 6.74 1.22
CA LEU A 252 -12.61 6.31 2.34
C LEU A 252 -12.38 7.20 3.57
N MET A 253 -11.13 7.53 3.83
CA MET A 253 -10.76 8.40 4.95
C MET A 253 -11.02 9.87 4.65
N ALA A 254 -10.86 10.31 3.41
CA ALA A 254 -11.22 11.65 2.95
C ALA A 254 -12.69 11.97 3.21
N ARG A 255 -13.59 10.99 3.04
CA ARG A 255 -15.03 11.06 3.35
C ARG A 255 -15.34 11.14 4.85
N CYS A 256 -14.35 10.91 5.72
CA CYS A 256 -14.51 10.94 7.17
C CYS A 256 -13.80 12.13 7.84
N MET A 257 -12.95 12.85 7.15
CA MET A 257 -12.14 13.94 7.70
C MET A 257 -12.94 15.21 7.85
N LYS A 258 -12.83 15.85 9.05
CA LYS A 258 -13.51 17.12 9.37
C LYS A 258 -12.79 18.37 8.88
N ASN A 259 -11.48 18.30 8.63
CA ASN A 259 -10.68 19.47 8.23
C ASN A 259 -9.39 19.06 7.51
N GLU A 260 -9.01 19.80 6.46
CA GLU A 260 -7.80 19.57 5.67
C GLU A 260 -6.49 19.64 6.48
N LYS A 261 -6.46 20.41 7.57
CA LYS A 261 -5.26 20.56 8.44
C LYS A 261 -4.75 19.23 9.03
N TYR A 262 -5.59 18.20 9.06
CA TYR A 262 -5.24 16.89 9.58
C TYR A 262 -4.73 15.92 8.50
N GLY A 263 -4.62 16.37 7.25
CA GLY A 263 -4.15 15.54 6.14
C GLY A 263 -2.75 14.97 6.35
N ARG A 264 -1.79 15.81 6.81
CA ARG A 264 -0.41 15.34 7.04
C ARG A 264 -0.33 14.24 8.09
N PRO A 265 -0.83 14.38 9.31
CA PRO A 265 -0.78 13.28 10.27
C PRO A 265 -1.54 12.03 9.80
N ILE A 266 -2.66 12.17 9.08
CA ILE A 266 -3.48 11.04 8.66
C ILE A 266 -2.85 10.31 7.48
N PHE A 267 -2.50 10.97 6.38
CA PHE A 267 -2.03 10.29 5.17
C PHE A 267 -0.50 10.15 5.15
N TYR A 268 0.24 11.24 5.26
CA TYR A 268 1.69 11.21 5.30
C TYR A 268 2.21 10.45 6.53
N GLY A 269 1.62 10.72 7.70
CA GLY A 269 2.00 10.09 8.96
C GLY A 269 1.70 8.61 9.01
N ALA A 270 0.56 8.15 8.47
CA ALA A 270 0.24 6.72 8.39
C ALA A 270 1.25 5.97 7.53
N MET A 271 1.63 6.53 6.35
CA MET A 271 2.65 5.92 5.49
C MET A 271 4.04 5.87 6.14
N VAL A 272 4.44 6.93 6.86
CA VAL A 272 5.71 6.90 7.62
C VAL A 272 5.65 5.85 8.72
N THR A 273 4.54 5.72 9.42
CA THR A 273 4.35 4.68 10.45
C THR A 273 4.44 3.28 9.83
N GLU A 274 3.85 3.08 8.65
CA GLU A 274 3.98 1.84 7.89
C GLU A 274 5.43 1.56 7.47
N GLY A 275 6.15 2.56 6.98
CA GLY A 275 7.58 2.45 6.65
C GLY A 275 8.44 2.08 7.86
N ILE A 276 8.09 2.57 9.06
CA ILE A 276 8.76 2.15 10.31
C ILE A 276 8.48 0.67 10.59
N VAL A 277 7.25 0.21 10.44
CA VAL A 277 6.91 -1.22 10.60
C VAL A 277 7.68 -2.07 9.59
N ALA A 278 7.74 -1.64 8.32
CA ALA A 278 8.49 -2.35 7.28
C ALA A 278 9.99 -2.41 7.58
N LEU A 279 10.58 -1.32 8.06
CA LEU A 279 12.00 -1.28 8.44
C LEU A 279 12.32 -2.22 9.62
N ILE A 280 11.44 -2.26 10.62
CA ILE A 280 11.56 -3.19 11.76
C ILE A 280 11.51 -4.63 11.27
N TRP A 281 10.56 -4.98 10.41
CA TRP A 281 10.43 -6.34 9.87
C TRP A 281 11.58 -6.72 8.93
N ALA A 282 12.09 -5.79 8.12
CA ALA A 282 13.28 -6.02 7.30
C ALA A 282 14.49 -6.35 8.19
N ALA A 283 14.68 -5.62 9.29
CA ALA A 283 15.76 -5.89 10.24
C ALA A 283 15.58 -7.23 10.97
N ALA A 284 14.39 -7.53 11.45
CA ALA A 284 14.07 -8.80 12.10
C ALA A 284 14.25 -10.00 11.17
N ALA A 285 13.80 -9.89 9.92
CA ALA A 285 13.99 -10.91 8.90
C ALA A 285 15.47 -11.11 8.55
N THR A 286 16.24 -10.04 8.48
CA THR A 286 17.70 -10.14 8.27
C THR A 286 18.36 -10.96 9.37
N CYS A 287 17.97 -10.76 10.65
CA CYS A 287 18.46 -11.58 11.76
C CYS A 287 18.08 -13.05 11.58
N PHE A 288 16.82 -13.31 11.25
CA PHE A 288 16.32 -14.66 11.01
C PHE A 288 17.12 -15.36 9.90
N PHE A 289 17.37 -14.68 8.78
CA PHE A 289 18.14 -15.23 7.66
C PHE A 289 19.62 -15.49 8.02
N HIS A 290 20.20 -14.67 8.88
CA HIS A 290 21.57 -14.92 9.37
C HIS A 290 21.67 -16.17 10.23
N GLN A 291 20.63 -16.49 10.99
CA GLN A 291 20.61 -17.64 11.90
C GLN A 291 20.17 -18.93 11.21
N ASN A 292 19.17 -18.86 10.31
CA ASN A 292 18.49 -20.02 9.74
C ASN A 292 18.77 -20.23 8.25
N GLY A 293 19.55 -19.35 7.61
CA GLY A 293 19.76 -19.36 6.15
C GLY A 293 18.60 -18.69 5.40
N MET A 294 18.80 -18.43 4.10
CA MET A 294 17.85 -17.70 3.24
C MET A 294 16.93 -18.61 2.43
N GLU A 295 16.95 -19.92 2.69
CA GLU A 295 16.15 -20.90 1.93
C GLU A 295 14.65 -20.77 2.21
N GLU A 296 14.28 -20.43 3.45
CA GLU A 296 12.88 -20.20 3.80
C GLU A 296 12.33 -18.97 3.07
N SER A 297 11.30 -19.19 2.27
CA SER A 297 10.63 -18.13 1.51
C SER A 297 9.22 -17.82 2.00
N ASN A 298 8.65 -18.65 2.86
CA ASN A 298 7.32 -18.42 3.40
C ASN A 298 7.32 -17.37 4.52
N ALA A 299 6.90 -16.16 4.19
CA ALA A 299 6.88 -15.04 5.13
C ALA A 299 6.03 -15.33 6.39
N SER A 300 4.97 -16.15 6.30
CA SER A 300 4.17 -16.53 7.47
C SER A 300 4.95 -17.38 8.47
N ILE A 301 5.84 -18.27 7.99
CA ILE A 301 6.71 -19.08 8.86
C ILE A 301 7.72 -18.17 9.55
N ILE A 302 8.32 -17.26 8.82
CA ILE A 302 9.31 -16.30 9.34
C ILE A 302 8.68 -15.42 10.42
N VAL A 303 7.46 -14.91 10.18
CA VAL A 303 6.71 -14.11 11.18
C VAL A 303 6.45 -14.92 12.45
N ASP A 304 5.94 -16.15 12.33
CA ASP A 304 5.64 -17.01 13.48
C ASP A 304 6.91 -17.32 14.27
N SER A 305 8.01 -17.66 13.61
CA SER A 305 9.29 -17.96 14.25
C SER A 305 9.85 -16.75 15.01
N ILE A 306 9.94 -15.59 14.37
CA ILE A 306 10.46 -14.37 15.01
C ILE A 306 9.61 -13.96 16.19
N THR A 307 8.28 -13.97 16.05
CA THR A 307 7.39 -13.52 17.13
C THR A 307 7.41 -14.45 18.34
N LYS A 308 7.47 -15.76 18.12
CA LYS A 308 7.57 -16.74 19.21
C LYS A 308 8.93 -16.67 19.93
N GLU A 309 10.01 -16.58 19.17
CA GLU A 309 11.36 -16.53 19.70
C GLU A 309 11.60 -15.26 20.55
N TRP A 310 11.17 -14.10 20.02
CA TRP A 310 11.51 -12.82 20.64
C TRP A 310 10.49 -12.34 21.66
N LEU A 311 9.21 -12.61 21.47
CA LEU A 311 8.14 -12.11 22.34
C LEU A 311 7.56 -13.20 23.25
N GLY A 312 8.03 -14.44 23.15
CA GLY A 312 7.54 -15.57 23.89
C GLY A 312 6.12 -15.97 23.50
N THR A 313 5.51 -16.90 24.24
CA THR A 313 4.22 -17.49 23.86
C THR A 313 3.09 -16.46 23.83
N ILE A 314 2.94 -15.65 24.89
CA ILE A 314 1.83 -14.67 24.99
C ILE A 314 2.08 -13.48 24.06
N GLY A 315 3.30 -12.93 24.07
CA GLY A 315 3.67 -11.82 23.20
C GLY A 315 3.62 -12.21 21.72
N GLY A 316 4.07 -13.43 21.39
CA GLY A 316 3.98 -14.01 20.05
C GLY A 316 2.51 -14.15 19.58
N LEU A 317 1.61 -14.64 20.42
CA LEU A 317 0.19 -14.74 20.09
C LEU A 317 -0.41 -13.35 19.79
N LEU A 318 -0.15 -12.35 20.65
CA LEU A 318 -0.64 -10.98 20.43
C LEU A 318 -0.06 -10.35 19.14
N ALA A 319 1.22 -10.62 18.85
CA ALA A 319 1.87 -10.16 17.64
C ALA A 319 1.25 -10.78 16.40
N VAL A 320 1.05 -12.10 16.40
CA VAL A 320 0.41 -12.80 15.26
C VAL A 320 -1.03 -12.34 15.05
N LEU A 321 -1.78 -12.08 16.12
CA LEU A 321 -3.12 -11.48 16.01
C LEU A 321 -3.07 -10.11 15.31
N GLY A 322 -2.07 -9.28 15.60
CA GLY A 322 -1.86 -8.01 14.89
C GLY A 322 -1.60 -8.22 13.40
N VAL A 323 -0.73 -9.19 13.05
CA VAL A 323 -0.41 -9.55 11.66
C VAL A 323 -1.61 -10.13 10.92
N ILE A 324 -2.49 -10.86 11.59
CA ILE A 324 -3.73 -11.42 11.01
C ILE A 324 -4.78 -10.33 10.82
N ALA A 325 -4.94 -9.46 11.82
CA ALA A 325 -5.99 -8.44 11.82
C ALA A 325 -5.78 -7.37 10.73
N ALA A 326 -4.54 -6.97 10.47
CA ALA A 326 -4.22 -5.95 9.49
C ALA A 326 -4.70 -6.33 8.06
N PRO A 327 -4.33 -7.47 7.48
CA PRO A 327 -4.81 -7.86 6.15
C PRO A 327 -6.32 -8.13 6.11
N ILE A 328 -6.91 -8.67 7.18
CA ILE A 328 -8.37 -8.88 7.24
C ILE A 328 -9.11 -7.55 7.09
N THR A 329 -8.66 -6.51 7.76
CA THR A 329 -9.27 -5.19 7.67
C THR A 329 -8.98 -4.51 6.33
N SER A 330 -7.77 -4.63 5.81
CA SER A 330 -7.40 -4.08 4.50
C SER A 330 -8.15 -4.76 3.35
N GLY A 331 -8.38 -6.08 3.43
CA GLY A 331 -9.15 -6.81 2.42
C GLY A 331 -10.64 -6.43 2.40
N ASP A 332 -11.26 -6.22 3.56
CA ASP A 332 -12.62 -5.68 3.65
C ASP A 332 -12.71 -4.32 2.95
N THR A 333 -11.80 -3.39 3.28
CA THR A 333 -11.82 -2.07 2.68
C THR A 333 -11.45 -2.08 1.19
N ALA A 334 -10.62 -3.03 0.74
CA ALA A 334 -10.35 -3.24 -0.68
C ALA A 334 -11.61 -3.64 -1.47
N LEU A 335 -12.35 -4.64 -1.01
CA LEU A 335 -13.59 -5.06 -1.65
C LEU A 335 -14.69 -3.99 -1.59
N ARG A 336 -14.72 -3.20 -0.50
CA ARG A 336 -15.56 -2.00 -0.40
C ARG A 336 -15.17 -0.94 -1.44
N SER A 337 -13.87 -0.69 -1.64
CA SER A 337 -13.37 0.23 -2.67
C SER A 337 -13.73 -0.25 -4.07
N ALA A 338 -13.58 -1.55 -4.38
CA ALA A 338 -14.02 -2.14 -5.64
C ALA A 338 -15.52 -1.88 -5.89
N ARG A 339 -16.35 -2.13 -4.87
CA ARG A 339 -17.81 -1.86 -4.94
C ARG A 339 -18.09 -0.39 -5.27
N LEU A 340 -17.41 0.54 -4.58
CA LEU A 340 -17.61 1.98 -4.79
C LEU A 340 -17.18 2.42 -6.18
N ILE A 341 -16.04 1.94 -6.70
CA ILE A 341 -15.56 2.25 -8.05
C ILE A 341 -16.57 1.77 -9.11
N VAL A 342 -17.11 0.56 -8.95
CA VAL A 342 -18.14 0.03 -9.87
C VAL A 342 -19.45 0.81 -9.74
N ALA A 343 -19.83 1.19 -8.51
CA ALA A 343 -21.02 2.01 -8.26
C ALA A 343 -20.92 3.39 -8.91
N ASP A 344 -19.77 4.05 -8.79
CA ASP A 344 -19.48 5.34 -9.42
C ASP A 344 -19.55 5.22 -10.96
N PHE A 345 -19.03 4.12 -11.52
CA PHE A 345 -19.13 3.85 -12.96
C PHE A 345 -20.56 3.64 -13.46
N MET A 346 -21.35 2.88 -12.69
CA MET A 346 -22.73 2.56 -13.03
C MET A 346 -23.74 3.65 -12.60
N HIS A 347 -23.28 4.72 -11.94
CA HIS A 347 -24.11 5.77 -11.34
C HIS A 347 -25.19 5.22 -10.39
N LEU A 348 -24.84 4.19 -9.59
CA LEU A 348 -25.75 3.51 -8.67
C LEU A 348 -25.63 4.06 -7.25
N GLU A 349 -26.73 4.53 -6.70
CA GLU A 349 -26.80 4.95 -5.29
C GLU A 349 -26.55 3.78 -4.34
N GLN A 350 -25.72 3.99 -3.33
CA GLN A 350 -25.27 2.96 -2.39
C GLN A 350 -26.10 2.86 -1.09
N LYS A 351 -27.20 3.60 -0.96
CA LYS A 351 -28.10 3.52 0.21
C LYS A 351 -28.85 2.18 0.27
N SER A 352 -29.26 1.63 -0.89
CA SER A 352 -30.00 0.37 -0.97
C SER A 352 -29.08 -0.84 -0.86
N ILE A 353 -29.41 -1.79 0.06
CA ILE A 353 -28.70 -3.06 0.22
C ILE A 353 -28.77 -3.90 -1.06
N ALA A 354 -29.92 -3.92 -1.75
CA ALA A 354 -30.09 -4.67 -3.00
C ALA A 354 -29.13 -4.18 -4.10
N LYS A 355 -28.95 -2.85 -4.24
CA LYS A 355 -28.02 -2.26 -5.19
C LYS A 355 -26.56 -2.57 -4.82
N ARG A 356 -26.22 -2.63 -3.53
CA ARG A 356 -24.88 -3.08 -3.06
C ARG A 356 -24.64 -4.53 -3.40
N LEU A 357 -25.60 -5.42 -3.14
CA LEU A 357 -25.50 -6.85 -3.45
C LEU A 357 -25.32 -7.11 -4.95
N LEU A 358 -26.02 -6.36 -5.81
CA LEU A 358 -25.89 -6.48 -7.27
C LEU A 358 -24.43 -6.30 -7.73
N ILE A 359 -23.67 -5.40 -7.09
CA ILE A 359 -22.26 -5.14 -7.41
C ILE A 359 -21.36 -6.14 -6.68
N CYS A 360 -21.64 -6.43 -5.40
CA CYS A 360 -20.76 -7.27 -4.58
C CYS A 360 -20.74 -8.73 -5.03
N ILE A 361 -21.87 -9.30 -5.45
CA ILE A 361 -21.95 -10.72 -5.82
C ILE A 361 -20.96 -11.09 -6.94
N PRO A 362 -20.89 -10.38 -8.09
CA PRO A 362 -19.90 -10.66 -9.11
C PRO A 362 -18.44 -10.50 -8.60
N ILE A 363 -18.16 -9.45 -7.83
CA ILE A 363 -16.82 -9.21 -7.25
C ILE A 363 -16.43 -10.39 -6.35
N PHE A 364 -17.33 -10.81 -5.46
CA PHE A 364 -17.09 -11.94 -4.56
C PHE A 364 -16.92 -13.25 -5.31
N ALA A 365 -17.72 -13.51 -6.34
CA ALA A 365 -17.59 -14.72 -7.15
C ALA A 365 -16.23 -14.81 -7.83
N VAL A 366 -15.72 -13.72 -8.41
CA VAL A 366 -14.37 -13.68 -9.01
C VAL A 366 -13.28 -13.85 -7.94
N THR A 367 -13.43 -13.20 -6.78
CA THR A 367 -12.47 -13.36 -5.65
C THR A 367 -12.40 -14.81 -5.18
N ILE A 368 -13.55 -15.49 -5.03
CA ILE A 368 -13.59 -16.92 -4.69
C ILE A 368 -12.90 -17.77 -5.76
N GLY A 369 -13.15 -17.48 -7.04
CA GLY A 369 -12.50 -18.19 -8.15
C GLY A 369 -10.97 -18.10 -8.09
N ILE A 370 -10.43 -16.90 -7.79
CA ILE A 370 -8.99 -16.68 -7.60
C ILE A 370 -8.48 -17.42 -6.36
N LEU A 371 -9.21 -17.38 -5.25
CA LEU A 371 -8.85 -18.12 -4.03
C LEU A 371 -8.80 -19.62 -4.27
N LEU A 372 -9.80 -20.20 -4.91
CA LEU A 372 -9.83 -21.64 -5.25
C LEU A 372 -8.67 -22.02 -6.18
N TYR A 373 -8.33 -21.15 -7.12
CA TYR A 373 -7.18 -21.35 -7.98
C TYR A 373 -5.87 -21.33 -7.18
N SER A 374 -5.70 -20.37 -6.24
CA SER A 374 -4.49 -20.26 -5.42
C SER A 374 -4.23 -21.45 -4.50
N GLN A 375 -5.27 -22.23 -4.19
CA GLN A 375 -5.15 -23.42 -3.32
C GLN A 375 -4.82 -24.71 -4.09
N ARG A 376 -4.78 -24.68 -5.43
CA ARG A 376 -4.49 -25.89 -6.24
C ARG A 376 -3.02 -26.28 -6.21
N ASP A 377 -2.13 -25.31 -6.01
CA ASP A 377 -0.69 -25.46 -6.14
C ASP A 377 0.02 -24.64 -5.05
N ALA A 378 1.11 -25.17 -4.49
CA ALA A 378 1.92 -24.47 -3.52
C ALA A 378 2.49 -23.14 -4.07
N ALA A 379 2.72 -23.03 -5.38
CA ALA A 379 3.15 -21.81 -6.06
C ALA A 379 1.99 -20.82 -6.34
N GLY A 380 0.73 -21.24 -6.16
CA GLY A 380 -0.44 -20.42 -6.51
C GLY A 380 -0.55 -19.14 -5.72
N PHE A 381 -0.28 -19.17 -4.41
CA PHE A 381 -0.26 -17.97 -3.57
C PHE A 381 0.83 -17.00 -4.00
N ASP A 382 2.06 -17.48 -4.24
CA ASP A 382 3.19 -16.65 -4.65
C ASP A 382 2.95 -15.97 -5.99
N MET A 383 2.32 -16.67 -6.93
CA MET A 383 1.95 -16.10 -8.22
C MET A 383 0.95 -14.96 -8.07
N ILE A 384 -0.11 -15.14 -7.28
CA ILE A 384 -1.11 -14.08 -7.02
C ILE A 384 -0.47 -12.91 -6.27
N TRP A 385 0.43 -13.20 -5.32
CA TRP A 385 1.20 -12.18 -4.61
C TRP A 385 2.03 -11.31 -5.57
N ARG A 386 2.73 -11.91 -6.54
CA ARG A 386 3.53 -11.17 -7.52
C ARG A 386 2.67 -10.31 -8.43
N TYR A 387 1.53 -10.82 -8.92
CA TYR A 387 0.57 -10.01 -9.67
C TYR A 387 0.02 -8.84 -8.83
N PHE A 388 -0.36 -9.11 -7.60
CA PHE A 388 -0.78 -8.07 -6.66
C PHE A 388 0.31 -7.01 -6.48
N ALA A 389 1.54 -7.42 -6.20
CA ALA A 389 2.66 -6.52 -5.96
C ALA A 389 2.93 -5.60 -7.17
N TRP A 390 2.98 -6.17 -8.39
CA TRP A 390 3.18 -5.37 -9.59
C TRP A 390 1.99 -4.44 -9.91
N CYS A 391 0.77 -4.93 -9.85
CA CYS A 391 -0.43 -4.12 -10.08
C CYS A 391 -0.50 -2.94 -9.09
N ASN A 392 -0.14 -3.21 -7.84
CA ASN A 392 -0.08 -2.20 -6.80
C ASN A 392 0.93 -1.09 -7.15
N GLN A 393 2.15 -1.45 -7.56
CA GLN A 393 3.17 -0.49 -7.97
C GLN A 393 2.77 0.26 -9.25
N ALA A 394 2.19 -0.41 -10.23
CA ALA A 394 1.71 0.21 -11.47
C ALA A 394 0.64 1.28 -11.20
N LEU A 395 -0.29 1.03 -10.26
CA LEU A 395 -1.28 2.03 -9.88
C LEU A 395 -0.65 3.28 -9.26
N SER A 396 0.44 3.13 -8.48
CA SER A 396 1.16 4.28 -7.92
C SER A 396 1.76 5.19 -9.00
N VAL A 397 2.20 4.62 -10.13
CA VAL A 397 2.71 5.39 -11.28
C VAL A 397 1.64 6.35 -11.80
N PHE A 398 0.43 5.85 -12.10
CA PHE A 398 -0.65 6.68 -12.60
C PHE A 398 -1.11 7.74 -11.59
N THR A 399 -1.12 7.38 -10.31
CA THR A 399 -1.42 8.33 -9.22
C THR A 399 -0.40 9.45 -9.17
N LEU A 400 0.90 9.13 -9.18
CA LEU A 400 1.98 10.12 -9.14
C LEU A 400 1.93 11.04 -10.36
N TRP A 401 1.67 10.52 -11.56
CA TRP A 401 1.51 11.34 -12.77
C TRP A 401 0.29 12.27 -12.68
N ALA A 402 -0.86 11.78 -12.18
CA ALA A 402 -2.05 12.60 -12.00
C ALA A 402 -1.81 13.76 -11.02
N VAL A 403 -1.14 13.46 -9.90
CA VAL A 403 -0.78 14.47 -8.90
C VAL A 403 0.27 15.44 -9.43
N THR A 404 1.23 14.98 -10.26
CA THR A 404 2.20 15.86 -10.92
C THR A 404 1.50 16.88 -11.82
N VAL A 405 0.54 16.42 -12.64
CA VAL A 405 -0.27 17.30 -13.49
C VAL A 405 -1.09 18.29 -12.64
N PHE A 406 -1.67 17.84 -11.52
CA PHE A 406 -2.36 18.73 -10.59
C PHE A 406 -1.43 19.83 -10.08
N LEU A 407 -0.24 19.50 -9.58
CA LEU A 407 0.70 20.46 -9.02
C LEU A 407 1.16 21.50 -10.07
N VAL A 408 1.40 21.06 -11.31
CA VAL A 408 1.71 21.99 -12.42
C VAL A 408 0.56 22.95 -12.68
N ARG A 409 -0.69 22.44 -12.80
CA ARG A 409 -1.88 23.28 -13.02
C ARG A 409 -2.13 24.25 -11.87
N ALA A 410 -1.81 23.82 -10.65
CA ALA A 410 -1.90 24.64 -9.44
C ALA A 410 -0.70 25.60 -9.27
N LYS A 411 0.25 25.63 -10.20
CA LYS A 411 1.50 26.43 -10.14
C LYS A 411 2.30 26.19 -8.87
N LYS A 412 2.38 24.94 -8.45
CA LYS A 412 3.10 24.47 -7.25
C LYS A 412 4.34 23.69 -7.63
N ASN A 413 5.23 23.43 -6.66
CA ASN A 413 6.41 22.60 -6.89
C ASN A 413 6.01 21.16 -7.20
N TYR A 414 6.06 20.78 -8.46
CA TYR A 414 5.70 19.46 -8.98
C TYR A 414 6.87 18.47 -8.96
N TYR A 415 8.10 18.91 -8.73
CA TYR A 415 9.26 18.03 -8.67
C TYR A 415 9.15 16.98 -7.56
N ILE A 416 8.43 17.27 -6.48
CA ILE A 416 8.18 16.34 -5.39
C ILE A 416 7.43 15.06 -5.81
N THR A 417 6.74 15.10 -6.95
CA THR A 417 6.02 13.94 -7.52
C THR A 417 6.58 13.51 -8.86
N LEU A 418 7.19 14.41 -9.63
CA LEU A 418 7.76 14.09 -10.93
C LEU A 418 8.90 13.06 -10.84
N PHE A 419 9.85 13.26 -9.92
CA PHE A 419 10.95 12.31 -9.75
C PHE A 419 10.47 10.94 -9.31
N PRO A 420 9.61 10.80 -8.28
CA PRO A 420 8.99 9.51 -7.96
C PRO A 420 8.20 8.91 -9.12
N ALA A 421 7.46 9.71 -9.90
CA ALA A 421 6.69 9.21 -11.05
C ALA A 421 7.59 8.60 -12.13
N LEU A 422 8.69 9.28 -12.49
CA LEU A 422 9.67 8.78 -13.45
C LEU A 422 10.36 7.51 -12.93
N PHE A 423 10.79 7.51 -11.66
CA PHE A 423 11.44 6.36 -11.06
C PHE A 423 10.52 5.14 -11.03
N MET A 424 9.28 5.30 -10.57
CA MET A 424 8.32 4.19 -10.52
C MET A 424 7.87 3.75 -11.91
N THR A 425 7.86 4.65 -12.91
CA THR A 425 7.66 4.27 -14.33
C THR A 425 8.77 3.33 -14.78
N ALA A 426 10.04 3.64 -14.48
CA ALA A 426 11.17 2.77 -14.79
C ALA A 426 11.06 1.41 -14.09
N VAL A 427 10.77 1.41 -12.78
CA VAL A 427 10.61 0.18 -11.99
C VAL A 427 9.52 -0.73 -12.58
N CYS A 428 8.31 -0.20 -12.78
CA CYS A 428 7.16 -1.01 -13.18
C CYS A 428 7.26 -1.51 -14.63
N SER A 429 7.78 -0.69 -15.55
CA SER A 429 7.95 -1.09 -16.94
C SER A 429 9.10 -2.08 -17.13
N THR A 430 10.19 -1.95 -16.38
CA THR A 430 11.26 -2.94 -16.39
C THR A 430 10.80 -4.26 -15.76
N TYR A 431 10.10 -4.19 -14.63
CA TYR A 431 9.63 -5.38 -13.93
C TYR A 431 8.72 -6.25 -14.80
N ILE A 432 7.72 -5.69 -15.46
CA ILE A 432 6.80 -6.47 -16.30
C ILE A 432 7.52 -7.14 -17.48
N CYS A 433 8.63 -6.56 -17.93
CA CYS A 433 9.44 -7.15 -18.99
C CYS A 433 10.28 -8.34 -18.50
N ILE A 434 10.92 -8.22 -17.31
CA ILE A 434 11.84 -9.23 -16.79
C ILE A 434 11.14 -10.37 -16.03
N ALA A 435 10.00 -10.08 -15.37
CA ALA A 435 9.32 -11.01 -14.50
C ALA A 435 8.75 -12.21 -15.26
N PRO A 436 8.86 -13.45 -14.72
CA PRO A 436 8.29 -14.66 -15.33
C PRO A 436 6.77 -14.58 -15.53
N GLU A 437 6.07 -13.90 -14.65
CA GLU A 437 4.64 -13.64 -14.74
C GLU A 437 4.27 -12.55 -15.74
N GLY A 438 5.26 -11.82 -16.27
CA GLY A 438 5.12 -10.79 -17.30
C GLY A 438 5.53 -11.30 -18.69
N LEU A 439 6.53 -10.63 -19.29
CA LEU A 439 7.03 -10.97 -20.62
C LEU A 439 8.22 -11.92 -20.61
N ALA A 440 8.82 -12.19 -19.45
CA ALA A 440 9.98 -13.07 -19.24
C ALA A 440 11.14 -12.80 -20.23
N LEU A 441 11.42 -11.53 -20.53
CA LEU A 441 12.49 -11.11 -21.43
C LEU A 441 13.83 -11.13 -20.71
N SER A 442 14.94 -11.17 -21.48
CA SER A 442 16.28 -11.04 -20.88
C SER A 442 16.46 -9.69 -20.17
N ASP A 443 17.32 -9.67 -19.15
CA ASP A 443 17.62 -8.49 -18.33
C ASP A 443 17.96 -7.28 -19.19
N TYR A 444 18.86 -7.47 -20.18
CA TYR A 444 19.31 -6.38 -21.06
C TYR A 444 18.16 -5.75 -21.85
N VAL A 445 17.31 -6.58 -22.46
CA VAL A 445 16.14 -6.09 -23.23
C VAL A 445 15.15 -5.39 -22.29
N SER A 446 14.93 -5.94 -21.11
CA SER A 446 14.02 -5.38 -20.10
C SER A 446 14.47 -3.99 -19.63
N TYR A 447 15.76 -3.80 -19.38
CA TYR A 447 16.31 -2.48 -19.01
C TYR A 447 16.18 -1.45 -20.14
N ILE A 448 16.40 -1.85 -21.40
CA ILE A 448 16.21 -0.95 -22.55
C ILE A 448 14.75 -0.54 -22.66
N ILE A 449 13.81 -1.48 -22.60
CA ILE A 449 12.37 -1.17 -22.71
C ILE A 449 11.92 -0.28 -21.54
N GLY A 450 12.32 -0.59 -20.32
CA GLY A 450 12.01 0.22 -19.15
C GLY A 450 12.56 1.64 -19.26
N GLY A 451 13.79 1.79 -19.73
CA GLY A 451 14.40 3.09 -20.00
C GLY A 451 13.66 3.88 -21.10
N LEU A 452 13.29 3.22 -22.19
CA LEU A 452 12.50 3.83 -23.27
C LEU A 452 11.11 4.26 -22.82
N CYS A 453 10.40 3.44 -22.04
CA CYS A 453 9.11 3.82 -21.46
C CYS A 453 9.21 5.06 -20.58
N THR A 454 10.25 5.12 -19.74
CA THR A 454 10.50 6.28 -18.88
C THR A 454 10.83 7.53 -19.69
N LEU A 455 11.65 7.39 -20.73
CA LEU A 455 12.00 8.49 -21.63
C LEU A 455 10.76 9.02 -22.37
N VAL A 456 9.91 8.13 -22.89
CA VAL A 456 8.64 8.50 -23.55
C VAL A 456 7.73 9.25 -22.58
N ALA A 457 7.60 8.78 -21.33
CA ALA A 457 6.82 9.46 -20.30
C ALA A 457 7.39 10.86 -19.99
N ALA A 458 8.71 10.99 -19.87
CA ALA A 458 9.39 12.27 -19.65
C ALA A 458 9.19 13.24 -20.81
N ILE A 459 9.39 12.80 -22.05
CA ILE A 459 9.17 13.63 -23.26
C ILE A 459 7.70 14.04 -23.37
N GLY A 460 6.77 13.11 -23.13
CA GLY A 460 5.35 13.40 -23.12
C GLY A 460 4.97 14.47 -22.10
N PHE A 461 5.52 14.37 -20.88
CA PHE A 461 5.32 15.38 -19.84
C PHE A 461 5.90 16.75 -20.24
N VAL A 462 7.13 16.80 -20.75
CA VAL A 462 7.77 18.06 -21.16
C VAL A 462 6.99 18.70 -22.31
N SER A 463 6.54 17.92 -23.29
CA SER A 463 5.73 18.40 -24.42
C SER A 463 4.40 18.99 -23.94
N TRP A 464 3.72 18.28 -23.04
CA TRP A 464 2.49 18.76 -22.42
C TRP A 464 2.72 20.03 -21.58
N TYR A 465 3.79 20.07 -20.78
CA TYR A 465 4.14 21.21 -19.94
C TYR A 465 4.40 22.48 -20.76
N ARG A 466 5.15 22.37 -21.87
CA ARG A 466 5.41 23.48 -22.79
C ARG A 466 4.12 24.03 -23.40
N LYS A 467 3.21 23.14 -23.80
CA LYS A 467 1.91 23.53 -24.36
C LYS A 467 1.02 24.24 -23.33
N GLN A 468 1.05 23.84 -22.07
CA GLN A 468 0.31 24.51 -21.00
C GLN A 468 0.81 25.96 -20.78
N ASN A 469 2.10 26.17 -20.83
CA ASN A 469 2.70 27.51 -20.65
C ASN A 469 2.46 28.43 -21.87
N SER A 470 2.47 27.91 -23.09
CA SER A 470 2.17 28.72 -24.30
C SER A 470 0.74 29.28 -24.31
N ILE A 471 -0.24 28.48 -23.87
CA ILE A 471 -1.66 28.91 -23.76
C ILE A 471 -1.84 30.05 -22.73
N VAL A 472 -0.99 30.12 -21.71
CA VAL A 472 -1.02 31.21 -20.72
C VAL A 472 -0.45 32.52 -21.32
N TYR A 473 0.55 32.43 -22.19
CA TYR A 473 1.15 33.59 -22.85
C TYR A 473 0.28 34.18 -23.99
N GLU A 474 -0.56 33.35 -24.64
CA GLU A 474 -1.50 33.83 -25.68
C GLU A 474 -2.76 34.50 -25.07
N LYS A 475 -2.98 34.41 -23.76
CA LYS A 475 -4.12 35.02 -23.07
C LYS A 475 -3.76 36.29 -22.28
N ILE A 476 -2.50 36.75 -22.34
CA ILE A 476 -2.00 38.04 -21.82
C ILE A 476 -1.74 38.97 -23.01
#